data_fbe1948317e5d548f0eea63bf48b11c9
#
_entry.id   fbe1948317e5d548f0eea63bf48b11c9
#
_cell.length_a   1.000
_cell.length_b   1.000
_cell.length_c   1.000
_cell.angle_alpha   90.00
_cell.angle_beta   90.00
_cell.angle_gamma   90.00
#
_symmetry.space_group_name_H-M   'P 1'
#
loop_
_entity.id
_entity.type
_entity.pdbx_description
1 polymer ?
#
loop_
_entity_poly.entity_id
_entity_poly.type
_entity_poly.pdbx_seq_one_letter_code
_entity_poly.pdbx_strand_id
1 'polypeptide(L)'
;MILAHHYQKNEIIPFADYVGDSLQLAKEAAANQSAKHIIFCGVHFMAETADMLTTADQKVYLPDALAGCSMADMANLEQLEQAWQVLETTYTEPVIPVTYINSTAAVKAFVGNHDGVIVTSSNAETILKRIFDKHQRVLFLPDQHLGRNTAYELGIPLEQMAVWHPKQNRLEAEGVTFKISKLFSGKGAVVCINNIPLNKLQPYAVKFQT
;
A
#
# COMPACT_ATOMS: atom_id res chain seq x y z
N MET A 1 -14.50 11.39 20.73
CA MET A 1 -13.41 12.05 19.98
C MET A 1 -13.74 12.05 18.50
N ILE A 2 -13.52 13.17 17.80
CA ILE A 2 -13.73 13.32 16.37
C ILE A 2 -12.38 13.57 15.71
N LEU A 3 -12.01 12.72 14.75
CA LEU A 3 -10.80 12.84 13.94
C LEU A 3 -11.19 13.21 12.51
N ALA A 4 -10.55 14.20 11.93
CA ALA A 4 -10.82 14.60 10.55
C ALA A 4 -9.53 14.62 9.72
N HIS A 5 -9.57 13.92 8.57
CA HIS A 5 -8.47 14.01 7.62
C HIS A 5 -8.44 15.43 7.01
N HIS A 6 -7.25 15.97 6.77
CA HIS A 6 -7.07 17.37 6.34
C HIS A 6 -7.73 17.72 5.00
N TYR A 7 -8.20 16.76 4.22
CA TYR A 7 -8.97 17.02 2.98
C TYR A 7 -10.49 17.08 3.22
N GLN A 8 -10.95 16.94 4.47
CA GLN A 8 -12.38 17.07 4.75
C GLN A 8 -12.90 18.47 4.43
N LYS A 9 -14.22 18.55 4.18
CA LYS A 9 -14.89 19.83 3.92
C LYS A 9 -14.72 20.78 5.09
N ASN A 10 -14.64 22.09 4.77
CA ASN A 10 -14.48 23.16 5.76
C ASN A 10 -15.58 23.16 6.82
N GLU A 11 -16.77 22.64 6.50
CA GLU A 11 -17.90 22.52 7.42
C GLU A 11 -17.70 21.43 8.48
N ILE A 12 -16.81 20.45 8.22
CA ILE A 12 -16.51 19.33 9.13
C ILE A 12 -15.33 19.66 10.06
N ILE A 13 -14.30 20.31 9.52
CA ILE A 13 -13.05 20.61 10.23
C ILE A 13 -13.24 21.28 11.60
N PRO A 14 -14.17 22.26 11.79
CA PRO A 14 -14.36 22.92 13.08
C PRO A 14 -14.86 22.01 14.21
N PHE A 15 -15.41 20.84 13.88
CA PHE A 15 -15.92 19.88 14.88
C PHE A 15 -14.87 18.83 15.27
N ALA A 16 -13.72 18.80 14.61
CA ALA A 16 -12.68 17.81 14.87
C ALA A 16 -11.85 18.18 16.10
N ASP A 17 -11.60 17.19 16.95
CA ASP A 17 -10.63 17.31 18.05
C ASP A 17 -9.19 17.31 17.50
N TYR A 18 -8.97 16.57 16.41
CA TYR A 18 -7.67 16.49 15.71
C TYR A 18 -7.87 16.51 14.20
N VAL A 19 -6.97 17.22 13.51
CA VAL A 19 -6.91 17.27 12.05
C VAL A 19 -5.51 16.85 11.60
N GLY A 20 -5.40 15.91 10.66
CA GLY A 20 -4.09 15.42 10.23
C GLY A 20 -4.15 14.44 9.06
N ASP A 21 -3.05 13.77 8.81
CA ASP A 21 -2.96 12.67 7.86
C ASP A 21 -3.44 11.32 8.44
N SER A 22 -3.54 10.30 7.58
CA SER A 22 -4.09 8.99 7.94
C SER A 22 -3.36 8.33 9.12
N LEU A 23 -2.03 8.36 9.12
CA LEU A 23 -1.22 7.69 10.15
C LEU A 23 -1.20 8.50 11.44
N GLN A 24 -1.10 9.83 11.34
CA GLN A 24 -1.14 10.71 12.48
C GLN A 24 -2.44 10.56 13.24
N LEU A 25 -3.59 10.61 12.54
CA LEU A 25 -4.90 10.45 13.17
C LEU A 25 -5.10 9.08 13.81
N ALA A 26 -4.59 8.01 13.19
CA ALA A 26 -4.63 6.68 13.80
C ALA A 26 -3.79 6.58 15.07
N LYS A 27 -2.64 7.26 15.12
CA LYS A 27 -1.81 7.37 16.34
C LYS A 27 -2.49 8.21 17.42
N GLU A 28 -3.17 9.29 17.06
CA GLU A 28 -3.96 10.09 18.02
C GLU A 28 -5.12 9.27 18.61
N ALA A 29 -5.77 8.45 17.78
CA ALA A 29 -6.79 7.50 18.24
C ALA A 29 -6.23 6.53 19.30
N ALA A 30 -5.09 5.92 19.01
CA ALA A 30 -4.42 4.96 19.90
C ALA A 30 -3.90 5.63 21.20
N ALA A 31 -3.40 6.85 21.11
CA ALA A 31 -2.88 7.59 22.26
C ALA A 31 -3.98 8.05 23.23
N ASN A 32 -5.18 8.33 22.72
CA ASN A 32 -6.31 8.80 23.54
C ASN A 32 -7.12 7.61 24.10
N GLN A 33 -6.64 7.00 25.16
CA GLN A 33 -7.30 5.86 25.82
C GLN A 33 -8.61 6.20 26.56
N SER A 34 -8.90 7.48 26.78
CA SER A 34 -10.13 7.93 27.44
C SER A 34 -11.35 7.95 26.51
N ALA A 35 -11.15 8.10 25.21
CA ALA A 35 -12.21 8.15 24.21
C ALA A 35 -12.68 6.73 23.85
N LYS A 36 -13.83 6.33 24.37
CA LYS A 36 -14.47 5.03 24.02
C LYS A 36 -15.08 5.02 22.61
N HIS A 37 -15.48 6.17 22.10
CA HIS A 37 -16.09 6.35 20.79
C HIS A 37 -15.28 7.33 19.98
N ILE A 38 -14.83 6.90 18.79
CA ILE A 38 -14.00 7.68 17.89
C ILE A 38 -14.73 7.79 16.55
N ILE A 39 -15.11 8.99 16.17
CA ILE A 39 -15.70 9.27 14.85
C ILE A 39 -14.55 9.65 13.92
N PHE A 40 -14.33 8.86 12.88
CA PHE A 40 -13.26 9.09 11.93
C PHE A 40 -13.83 9.69 10.63
N CYS A 41 -13.69 11.00 10.45
CA CYS A 41 -14.07 11.70 9.23
C CYS A 41 -12.96 11.58 8.18
N GLY A 42 -12.99 10.49 7.43
CA GLY A 42 -12.03 10.10 6.41
C GLY A 42 -12.61 9.03 5.50
N VAL A 43 -11.78 8.16 4.98
CA VAL A 43 -12.17 7.01 4.17
C VAL A 43 -11.92 5.69 4.89
N HIS A 44 -12.49 4.62 4.37
CA HIS A 44 -12.58 3.31 5.01
C HIS A 44 -11.23 2.80 5.56
N PHE A 45 -10.17 2.72 4.75
CA PHE A 45 -8.86 2.22 5.20
C PHE A 45 -8.23 3.02 6.35
N MET A 46 -8.59 4.30 6.48
CA MET A 46 -8.10 5.16 7.58
C MET A 46 -8.79 4.80 8.89
N ALA A 47 -10.12 4.60 8.84
CA ALA A 47 -10.89 4.14 10.00
C ALA A 47 -10.43 2.75 10.44
N GLU A 48 -10.22 1.81 9.50
CA GLU A 48 -9.63 0.50 9.78
C GLU A 48 -8.26 0.62 10.44
N THR A 49 -7.39 1.51 9.95
CA THR A 49 -6.06 1.71 10.54
C THR A 49 -6.14 2.24 11.97
N ALA A 50 -7.07 3.15 12.25
CA ALA A 50 -7.32 3.63 13.60
C ALA A 50 -7.83 2.50 14.51
N ASP A 51 -8.79 1.71 14.02
CA ASP A 51 -9.36 0.58 14.77
C ASP A 51 -8.30 -0.49 15.11
N MET A 52 -7.41 -0.80 14.17
CA MET A 52 -6.30 -1.74 14.39
C MET A 52 -5.30 -1.28 15.46
N LEU A 53 -5.17 0.03 15.70
CA LEU A 53 -4.23 0.59 16.68
C LEU A 53 -4.86 0.92 18.02
N THR A 54 -6.20 0.95 18.10
CA THR A 54 -6.95 1.24 19.32
C THR A 54 -7.16 -0.02 20.18
N THR A 55 -7.61 0.16 21.43
CA THR A 55 -7.89 -0.95 22.33
C THR A 55 -9.27 -1.55 22.06
N ALA A 56 -9.52 -2.77 22.52
CA ALA A 56 -10.82 -3.45 22.35
C ALA A 56 -12.02 -2.69 22.96
N ASP A 57 -11.78 -1.81 23.93
CA ASP A 57 -12.82 -0.99 24.57
C ASP A 57 -13.16 0.27 23.76
N GLN A 58 -12.36 0.60 22.76
CA GLN A 58 -12.58 1.73 21.86
C GLN A 58 -13.33 1.26 20.62
N LYS A 59 -14.22 2.11 20.11
CA LYS A 59 -14.99 1.84 18.89
C LYS A 59 -14.78 2.96 17.88
N VAL A 60 -14.31 2.60 16.69
CA VAL A 60 -14.11 3.54 15.59
C VAL A 60 -15.33 3.50 14.67
N TYR A 61 -15.89 4.67 14.37
CA TYR A 61 -17.06 4.86 13.53
C TYR A 61 -16.69 5.65 12.28
N LEU A 62 -17.02 5.12 11.13
CA LEU A 62 -16.94 5.81 9.85
C LEU A 62 -18.33 6.36 9.51
N PRO A 63 -18.53 7.70 9.41
CA PRO A 63 -19.85 8.30 9.17
C PRO A 63 -20.49 7.88 7.86
N ASP A 64 -19.67 7.64 6.83
CA ASP A 64 -20.11 7.15 5.53
C ASP A 64 -19.37 5.85 5.18
N ALA A 65 -20.05 4.72 5.28
CA ALA A 65 -19.49 3.40 4.97
C ALA A 65 -19.10 3.24 3.48
N LEU A 66 -19.58 4.09 2.59
CA LEU A 66 -19.24 4.11 1.17
C LEU A 66 -18.03 5.00 0.85
N ALA A 67 -17.50 5.72 1.84
CA ALA A 67 -16.31 6.55 1.68
C ALA A 67 -15.08 5.64 1.43
N GLY A 68 -14.85 5.30 0.18
CA GLY A 68 -13.74 4.45 -0.29
C GLY A 68 -12.53 5.25 -0.76
N CYS A 69 -11.47 4.52 -1.10
CA CYS A 69 -10.25 5.06 -1.72
C CYS A 69 -9.87 4.18 -2.90
N SER A 70 -9.91 4.73 -4.11
CA SER A 70 -9.59 3.98 -5.34
C SER A 70 -8.19 3.37 -5.32
N MET A 71 -7.23 4.00 -4.63
CA MET A 71 -5.89 3.44 -4.47
C MET A 71 -5.90 2.23 -3.53
N ALA A 72 -6.59 2.31 -2.39
CA ALA A 72 -6.68 1.19 -1.46
C ALA A 72 -7.38 -0.03 -2.11
N ASP A 73 -8.28 0.22 -3.06
CA ASP A 73 -9.04 -0.81 -3.78
C ASP A 73 -8.28 -1.42 -4.97
N MET A 74 -7.05 -0.96 -5.27
CA MET A 74 -6.24 -1.49 -6.39
C MET A 74 -5.72 -2.90 -6.14
N ALA A 75 -5.58 -3.32 -4.87
CA ALA A 75 -5.20 -4.67 -4.51
C ALA A 75 -6.08 -5.17 -3.36
N ASN A 76 -6.75 -6.27 -3.57
CA ASN A 76 -7.48 -7.00 -2.52
C ASN A 76 -6.68 -8.22 -2.05
N LEU A 77 -7.14 -8.85 -0.96
CA LEU A 77 -6.45 -9.99 -0.36
C LEU A 77 -6.31 -11.18 -1.33
N GLU A 78 -7.35 -11.52 -2.06
CA GLU A 78 -7.33 -12.65 -3.01
C GLU A 78 -6.26 -12.46 -4.10
N GLN A 79 -6.18 -11.27 -4.67
CA GLN A 79 -5.16 -10.93 -5.68
C GLN A 79 -3.75 -10.93 -5.11
N LEU A 80 -3.60 -10.51 -3.86
CA LEU A 80 -2.34 -10.55 -3.13
C LEU A 80 -1.90 -11.99 -2.89
N GLU A 81 -2.78 -12.87 -2.42
CA GLU A 81 -2.51 -14.29 -2.20
C GLU A 81 -2.12 -15.01 -3.49
N GLN A 82 -2.80 -14.71 -4.60
CA GLN A 82 -2.43 -15.26 -5.92
C GLN A 82 -1.03 -14.83 -6.34
N ALA A 83 -0.69 -13.54 -6.22
CA ALA A 83 0.64 -13.04 -6.53
C ALA A 83 1.70 -13.67 -5.62
N TRP A 84 1.39 -13.80 -4.34
CA TRP A 84 2.29 -14.36 -3.33
C TRP A 84 2.64 -15.82 -3.63
N GLN A 85 1.67 -16.68 -3.91
CA GLN A 85 1.88 -18.08 -4.30
C GLN A 85 2.81 -18.20 -5.50
N VAL A 86 2.63 -17.34 -6.49
CA VAL A 86 3.50 -17.30 -7.68
C VAL A 86 4.93 -16.93 -7.30
N LEU A 87 5.12 -15.93 -6.46
CA LEU A 87 6.44 -15.47 -6.04
C LEU A 87 7.17 -16.51 -5.17
N GLU A 88 6.48 -17.14 -4.22
CA GLU A 88 7.04 -18.20 -3.38
C GLU A 88 7.46 -19.43 -4.18
N THR A 89 6.72 -19.79 -5.23
CA THR A 89 7.09 -20.92 -6.09
C THR A 89 8.20 -20.58 -7.10
N THR A 90 8.41 -19.29 -7.37
CA THR A 90 9.37 -18.81 -8.36
C THR A 90 10.74 -18.53 -7.76
N TYR A 91 10.78 -18.03 -6.52
CA TYR A 91 11.99 -17.59 -5.85
C TYR A 91 12.32 -18.44 -4.64
N THR A 92 13.62 -18.73 -4.49
CA THR A 92 14.17 -19.40 -3.29
C THR A 92 14.54 -18.41 -2.21
N GLU A 93 14.83 -17.16 -2.60
CA GLU A 93 15.15 -16.10 -1.65
C GLU A 93 13.90 -15.40 -1.14
N PRO A 94 13.95 -14.84 0.08
CA PRO A 94 12.80 -14.18 0.68
C PRO A 94 12.27 -13.03 -0.16
N VAL A 95 10.94 -12.98 -0.30
CA VAL A 95 10.20 -11.84 -0.82
C VAL A 95 9.56 -11.12 0.37
N ILE A 96 9.77 -9.83 0.48
CA ILE A 96 9.19 -9.01 1.56
C ILE A 96 7.98 -8.26 1.03
N PRO A 97 6.78 -8.51 1.54
CA PRO A 97 5.62 -7.74 1.16
C PRO A 97 5.67 -6.36 1.84
N VAL A 98 5.50 -5.32 1.05
CA VAL A 98 5.46 -3.93 1.51
C VAL A 98 4.17 -3.30 1.02
N THR A 99 3.36 -2.79 1.93
CA THR A 99 2.13 -2.09 1.54
C THR A 99 2.14 -0.62 1.92
N TYR A 100 1.67 0.21 1.01
CA TYR A 100 1.36 1.59 1.33
C TYR A 100 0.19 1.65 2.32
N ILE A 101 0.18 2.63 3.20
CA ILE A 101 -0.87 2.78 4.23
C ILE A 101 -2.29 2.84 3.64
N ASN A 102 -2.42 3.31 2.39
CA ASN A 102 -3.68 3.28 1.64
C ASN A 102 -3.95 1.87 1.12
N SER A 103 -4.23 0.95 2.01
CA SER A 103 -4.62 -0.44 1.75
C SER A 103 -5.62 -0.90 2.82
N THR A 104 -6.37 -1.95 2.54
CA THR A 104 -7.34 -2.51 3.49
C THR A 104 -6.67 -3.16 4.69
N ALA A 105 -7.40 -3.33 5.80
CA ALA A 105 -6.91 -4.04 6.98
C ALA A 105 -6.51 -5.49 6.64
N ALA A 106 -7.25 -6.16 5.74
CA ALA A 106 -6.93 -7.51 5.31
C ALA A 106 -5.56 -7.59 4.61
N VAL A 107 -5.24 -6.65 3.72
CA VAL A 107 -3.92 -6.54 3.08
C VAL A 107 -2.83 -6.25 4.11
N LYS A 108 -3.08 -5.35 5.05
CA LYS A 108 -2.12 -5.03 6.13
C LYS A 108 -1.84 -6.24 7.03
N ALA A 109 -2.88 -7.00 7.38
CA ALA A 109 -2.74 -8.21 8.17
C ALA A 109 -1.92 -9.28 7.45
N PHE A 110 -2.17 -9.49 6.14
CA PHE A 110 -1.35 -10.37 5.32
C PHE A 110 0.12 -9.97 5.37
N VAL A 111 0.40 -8.68 5.09
CA VAL A 111 1.76 -8.13 5.11
C VAL A 111 2.44 -8.35 6.46
N GLY A 112 1.74 -8.08 7.57
CA GLY A 112 2.27 -8.30 8.92
C GLY A 112 2.56 -9.78 9.21
N ASN A 113 1.72 -10.70 8.74
CA ASN A 113 1.89 -12.15 8.92
C ASN A 113 3.04 -12.75 8.08
N HIS A 114 3.57 -12.00 7.10
CA HIS A 114 4.67 -12.41 6.24
C HIS A 114 5.93 -11.56 6.44
N ASP A 115 6.17 -11.09 7.66
CA ASP A 115 7.33 -10.27 8.05
C ASP A 115 7.50 -8.99 7.21
N GLY A 116 6.40 -8.50 6.65
CA GLY A 116 6.36 -7.33 5.80
C GLY A 116 6.22 -6.01 6.56
N VAL A 117 6.11 -4.91 5.82
CA VAL A 117 6.11 -3.56 6.38
C VAL A 117 5.03 -2.69 5.74
N ILE A 118 4.38 -1.86 6.57
CA ILE A 118 3.47 -0.80 6.11
C ILE A 118 4.27 0.50 5.99
N VAL A 119 4.18 1.16 4.83
CA VAL A 119 4.90 2.40 4.55
C VAL A 119 3.96 3.56 4.26
N THR A 120 4.49 4.76 4.43
CA THR A 120 3.91 6.02 3.94
C THR A 120 4.82 6.59 2.84
N SER A 121 4.35 7.59 2.10
CA SER A 121 5.20 8.29 1.11
C SER A 121 6.47 8.89 1.73
N SER A 122 6.43 9.29 3.00
CA SER A 122 7.57 9.92 3.69
C SER A 122 8.64 8.93 4.16
N ASN A 123 8.35 7.63 4.30
CA ASN A 123 9.30 6.65 4.81
C ASN A 123 9.60 5.48 3.85
N ALA A 124 8.92 5.42 2.70
CA ALA A 124 9.06 4.34 1.73
C ALA A 124 10.52 4.16 1.28
N GLU A 125 11.22 5.26 0.96
CA GLU A 125 12.63 5.23 0.55
C GLU A 125 13.52 4.57 1.62
N THR A 126 13.42 5.03 2.86
CA THR A 126 14.23 4.49 3.97
C THR A 126 13.97 3.00 4.19
N ILE A 127 12.73 2.57 4.11
CA ILE A 127 12.35 1.17 4.31
C ILE A 127 12.81 0.31 3.14
N LEU A 128 12.54 0.71 1.90
CA LEU A 128 12.97 -0.04 0.73
C LEU A 128 14.48 -0.16 0.66
N LYS A 129 15.22 0.92 0.97
CA LYS A 129 16.68 0.86 1.05
C LYS A 129 17.17 -0.22 2.02
N ARG A 130 16.60 -0.29 3.23
CA ARG A 130 16.97 -1.31 4.23
C ARG A 130 16.68 -2.75 3.75
N ILE A 131 15.61 -2.96 2.99
CA ILE A 131 15.27 -4.26 2.43
C ILE A 131 16.27 -4.62 1.32
N PHE A 132 16.57 -3.69 0.41
CA PHE A 132 17.53 -3.93 -0.68
C PHE A 132 18.96 -4.11 -0.19
N ASP A 133 19.37 -3.41 0.88
CA ASP A 133 20.69 -3.62 1.52
C ASP A 133 20.88 -5.05 2.03
N LYS A 134 19.78 -5.76 2.34
CA LYS A 134 19.77 -7.18 2.69
C LYS A 134 19.62 -8.12 1.48
N HIS A 135 19.65 -7.59 0.27
CA HIS A 135 19.45 -8.32 -0.97
C HIS A 135 18.12 -9.09 -1.07
N GLN A 136 17.07 -8.55 -0.46
CA GLN A 136 15.74 -9.14 -0.49
C GLN A 136 14.90 -8.55 -1.64
N ARG A 137 13.95 -9.34 -2.12
CA ARG A 137 12.96 -8.91 -3.10
C ARG A 137 11.78 -8.25 -2.41
N VAL A 138 11.05 -7.41 -3.14
CA VAL A 138 9.90 -6.69 -2.62
C VAL A 138 8.66 -6.99 -3.46
N LEU A 139 7.57 -7.35 -2.80
CA LEU A 139 6.23 -7.24 -3.37
C LEU A 139 5.59 -5.96 -2.85
N PHE A 140 5.42 -4.94 -3.70
CA PHE A 140 4.90 -3.64 -3.31
C PHE A 140 3.41 -3.49 -3.66
N LEU A 141 2.63 -2.99 -2.71
CA LEU A 141 1.17 -2.88 -2.72
C LEU A 141 0.72 -1.45 -2.35
N PRO A 142 -0.49 -1.02 -2.74
CA PRO A 142 -1.44 -1.65 -3.67
C PRO A 142 -1.22 -1.25 -5.13
N ASP A 143 -0.40 -0.23 -5.42
CA ASP A 143 -0.17 0.31 -6.76
C ASP A 143 1.30 0.17 -7.18
N GLN A 144 1.54 0.41 -8.47
CA GLN A 144 2.88 0.28 -9.04
C GLN A 144 3.75 1.56 -8.89
N HIS A 145 3.14 2.73 -8.61
CA HIS A 145 3.86 4.00 -8.80
C HIS A 145 4.83 4.29 -7.66
N LEU A 146 4.36 4.28 -6.41
CA LEU A 146 5.23 4.59 -5.26
C LEU A 146 6.40 3.60 -5.18
N GLY A 147 6.12 2.30 -5.26
CA GLY A 147 7.16 1.27 -5.16
C GLY A 147 8.20 1.35 -6.27
N ARG A 148 7.77 1.47 -7.54
CA ARG A 148 8.67 1.55 -8.69
C ARG A 148 9.50 2.83 -8.69
N ASN A 149 8.88 3.98 -8.45
CA ASN A 149 9.59 5.26 -8.45
C ASN A 149 10.64 5.30 -7.34
N THR A 150 10.27 4.90 -6.12
CA THR A 150 11.21 4.85 -5.00
C THR A 150 12.35 3.86 -5.26
N ALA A 151 12.05 2.68 -5.82
CA ALA A 151 13.09 1.70 -6.16
C ALA A 151 14.04 2.22 -7.24
N TYR A 152 13.50 2.92 -8.26
CA TYR A 152 14.30 3.55 -9.31
C TYR A 152 15.25 4.62 -8.74
N GLU A 153 14.75 5.48 -7.87
CA GLU A 153 15.56 6.49 -7.15
C GLU A 153 16.66 5.86 -6.30
N LEU A 154 16.43 4.66 -5.77
CA LEU A 154 17.41 3.86 -5.04
C LEU A 154 18.39 3.08 -5.94
N GLY A 155 18.30 3.26 -7.26
CA GLY A 155 19.23 2.67 -8.24
C GLY A 155 18.87 1.25 -8.69
N ILE A 156 17.67 0.76 -8.38
CA ILE A 156 17.18 -0.50 -8.96
C ILE A 156 16.78 -0.25 -10.42
N PRO A 157 17.37 -0.93 -11.39
CA PRO A 157 17.06 -0.69 -12.80
C PRO A 157 15.68 -1.24 -13.16
N LEU A 158 15.04 -0.65 -14.19
CA LEU A 158 13.67 -1.01 -14.59
C LEU A 158 13.54 -2.47 -15.01
N GLU A 159 14.60 -3.08 -15.55
CA GLU A 159 14.66 -4.50 -15.91
C GLU A 159 14.55 -5.44 -14.70
N GLN A 160 14.71 -4.91 -13.49
CA GLN A 160 14.50 -5.63 -12.23
C GLN A 160 13.15 -5.30 -11.58
N MET A 161 12.27 -4.63 -12.31
CA MET A 161 10.93 -4.27 -11.83
C MET A 161 9.87 -4.91 -12.72
N ALA A 162 8.84 -5.45 -12.09
CA ALA A 162 7.69 -6.00 -12.81
C ALA A 162 6.38 -5.56 -12.17
N VAL A 163 5.33 -5.63 -12.95
CA VAL A 163 3.96 -5.40 -12.52
C VAL A 163 3.16 -6.68 -12.66
N TRP A 164 2.53 -7.11 -11.58
CA TRP A 164 1.59 -8.21 -11.59
C TRP A 164 0.19 -7.72 -11.98
N HIS A 165 -0.40 -8.35 -12.99
CA HIS A 165 -1.76 -8.09 -13.44
C HIS A 165 -2.68 -9.25 -13.04
N PRO A 166 -3.41 -9.17 -11.92
CA PRO A 166 -4.19 -10.29 -11.39
C PRO A 166 -5.22 -10.82 -12.37
N LYS A 167 -5.97 -9.93 -13.04
CA LYS A 167 -7.01 -10.30 -14.02
C LYS A 167 -6.48 -11.05 -15.23
N GLN A 168 -5.22 -10.94 -15.54
CA GLN A 168 -4.56 -11.52 -16.70
C GLN A 168 -3.59 -12.63 -16.32
N ASN A 169 -3.39 -12.83 -15.02
CA ASN A 169 -2.44 -13.80 -14.47
C ASN A 169 -1.07 -13.71 -15.16
N ARG A 170 -0.54 -12.49 -15.28
CA ARG A 170 0.73 -12.21 -15.96
C ARG A 170 1.58 -11.19 -15.23
N LEU A 171 2.89 -11.30 -15.41
CA LEU A 171 3.88 -10.27 -15.07
C LEU A 171 4.23 -9.46 -16.32
N GLU A 172 4.38 -8.17 -16.17
CA GLU A 172 4.84 -7.24 -17.20
C GLU A 172 6.04 -6.44 -16.67
N ALA A 173 7.13 -6.41 -17.43
CA ALA A 173 8.29 -5.58 -17.18
C ALA A 173 8.66 -4.83 -18.47
N GLU A 174 8.82 -3.51 -18.40
CA GLU A 174 9.17 -2.62 -19.53
C GLU A 174 8.31 -2.81 -20.80
N GLY A 175 7.00 -3.06 -20.64
CA GLY A 175 6.11 -3.31 -21.78
C GLY A 175 6.28 -4.70 -22.42
N VAL A 176 7.14 -5.55 -21.90
CA VAL A 176 7.34 -6.93 -22.35
C VAL A 176 6.61 -7.87 -21.40
N THR A 177 5.74 -8.72 -21.98
CA THR A 177 5.03 -9.76 -21.20
C THR A 177 5.94 -10.97 -21.03
N PHE A 178 6.17 -11.39 -19.80
CA PHE A 178 6.97 -12.57 -19.48
C PHE A 178 6.11 -13.72 -18.95
N LYS A 179 6.50 -14.95 -19.30
CA LYS A 179 6.15 -16.12 -18.47
C LYS A 179 6.99 -16.07 -17.20
N ILE A 180 6.37 -16.30 -16.07
CA ILE A 180 6.89 -16.20 -14.69
C ILE A 180 8.29 -16.83 -14.51
N SER A 181 8.64 -17.86 -15.30
CA SER A 181 9.88 -18.62 -15.19
C SER A 181 11.16 -17.93 -15.67
N LYS A 182 11.10 -16.71 -16.23
CA LYS A 182 12.26 -16.04 -16.83
C LYS A 182 12.66 -14.71 -16.16
N LEU A 183 11.92 -14.26 -15.16
CA LEU A 183 12.19 -12.98 -14.52
C LEU A 183 13.08 -13.14 -13.28
N PHE A 184 14.16 -12.37 -13.28
CA PHE A 184 14.97 -11.98 -12.11
C PHE A 184 16.07 -12.97 -11.65
N SER A 185 17.19 -12.91 -12.36
CA SER A 185 18.48 -13.42 -11.85
C SER A 185 19.25 -12.37 -11.02
N GLY A 186 18.69 -11.13 -10.87
CA GLY A 186 19.37 -10.00 -10.20
C GLY A 186 19.04 -9.87 -8.71
N LYS A 187 19.97 -9.29 -7.96
CA LYS A 187 19.78 -8.89 -6.55
C LYS A 187 18.86 -7.68 -6.49
N GLY A 188 17.73 -7.77 -5.78
CA GLY A 188 16.78 -6.67 -5.59
C GLY A 188 15.77 -6.54 -6.73
N ALA A 189 14.69 -7.30 -6.71
CA ALA A 189 13.59 -7.16 -7.65
C ALA A 189 12.35 -6.56 -6.96
N VAL A 190 11.62 -5.71 -7.66
CA VAL A 190 10.35 -5.16 -7.20
C VAL A 190 9.23 -5.68 -8.08
N VAL A 191 8.26 -6.33 -7.48
CA VAL A 191 7.00 -6.67 -8.12
C VAL A 191 5.92 -5.78 -7.53
N CYS A 192 5.16 -5.10 -8.37
CA CYS A 192 4.03 -4.29 -7.94
C CYS A 192 2.73 -4.91 -8.44
N ILE A 193 1.66 -4.78 -7.67
CA ILE A 193 0.32 -5.18 -8.14
C ILE A 193 -0.33 -4.00 -8.86
N ASN A 194 -0.92 -4.25 -10.02
CA ASN A 194 -1.72 -3.26 -10.74
C ASN A 194 -3.03 -3.88 -11.25
N ASN A 195 -4.13 -3.40 -10.72
CA ASN A 195 -5.47 -3.84 -11.10
C ASN A 195 -6.21 -2.84 -12.02
N ILE A 196 -5.53 -1.76 -12.45
CA ILE A 196 -6.14 -0.77 -13.33
C ILE A 196 -6.16 -1.31 -14.77
N PRO A 197 -7.30 -1.30 -15.47
CA PRO A 197 -7.34 -1.61 -16.89
C PRO A 197 -6.46 -0.63 -17.68
N LEU A 198 -5.60 -1.13 -18.56
CA LEU A 198 -4.66 -0.35 -19.36
C LEU A 198 -5.30 0.83 -20.11
N ASN A 199 -6.57 0.71 -20.50
CA ASN A 199 -7.33 1.77 -21.18
C ASN A 199 -7.70 2.98 -20.27
N LYS A 200 -7.54 2.88 -18.96
CA LYS A 200 -7.75 3.97 -18.01
C LYS A 200 -6.46 4.67 -17.57
N LEU A 201 -5.29 4.18 -17.98
CA LEU A 201 -3.97 4.71 -17.60
C LEU A 201 -3.49 5.88 -18.47
N GLN A 202 -4.11 6.13 -19.64
CA GLN A 202 -3.66 7.16 -20.58
C GLN A 202 -3.64 8.62 -20.06
N PRO A 203 -4.49 9.08 -19.13
CA PRO A 203 -4.41 10.47 -18.68
C PRO A 203 -3.30 10.77 -17.66
N TYR A 204 -2.68 9.75 -17.07
CA TYR A 204 -1.72 9.89 -15.96
C TYR A 204 -0.29 9.49 -16.32
N ALA A 205 -0.01 9.28 -17.60
CA ALA A 205 1.36 9.09 -18.05
C ALA A 205 2.14 10.42 -17.86
N VAL A 206 2.85 10.52 -16.76
CA VAL A 206 3.85 11.57 -16.55
C VAL A 206 4.91 11.35 -17.64
N LYS A 207 4.96 12.25 -18.62
CA LYS A 207 6.06 12.30 -19.57
C LYS A 207 7.31 12.64 -18.80
N PHE A 208 8.19 11.65 -18.58
CA PHE A 208 9.56 11.92 -18.24
C PHE A 208 10.18 12.61 -19.47
N GLN A 209 10.42 13.90 -19.37
CA GLN A 209 11.29 14.61 -20.31
C GLN A 209 12.72 14.16 -20.01
N THR A 210 13.33 13.54 -21.00
CA THR A 210 14.79 13.30 -21.08
C THR A 210 15.55 14.62 -21.06
#